data_d0066e0fa27b20c03740550e82a5e408
#
_entry.id   d0066e0fa27b20c03740550e82a5e408
#
_cell.length_a   1.000
_cell.length_b   1.000
_cell.length_c   1.000
_cell.angle_alpha   90.00
_cell.angle_beta   90.00
_cell.angle_gamma   90.00
#
_symmetry.space_group_name_H-M   'P 1'
#
loop_
_entity.id
_entity.type
_entity.pdbx_description
1 polymer ?
#
loop_
_entity_poly.entity_id
_entity_poly.type
_entity_poly.pdbx_seq_one_letter_code
_entity_poly.pdbx_strand_id
1 'polypeptide(L)' 'MMPLTFASVGEENMIRKVGGNSEISAHLENLGFVTGGNVTVVSTIGGNLIVNVKDSRVAISREMASKILV' A
#
# COMPACT_ATOMS: atom_id res chain seq x y z
N MET A 1 -11.52 5.98 -6.26
CA MET A 1 -10.41 5.53 -5.39
C MET A 1 -10.93 4.55 -4.35
N MET A 2 -10.11 3.58 -4.00
CA MET A 2 -10.46 2.63 -2.96
C MET A 2 -9.22 2.35 -2.10
N PRO A 3 -9.40 1.98 -0.82
CA PRO A 3 -8.28 1.55 0.00
C PRO A 3 -7.59 0.32 -0.61
N LEU A 4 -6.29 0.25 -0.44
CA LEU A 4 -5.51 -0.89 -0.95
C LEU A 4 -6.02 -2.24 -0.42
N THR A 5 -6.66 -2.23 0.75
CA THR A 5 -7.23 -3.44 1.35
C THR A 5 -8.31 -4.09 0.48
N PHE A 6 -8.88 -3.35 -0.47
CA PHE A 6 -9.91 -3.88 -1.39
C PHE A 6 -9.32 -4.31 -2.74
N ALA A 7 -8.03 -4.09 -2.97
CA ALA A 7 -7.42 -4.46 -4.23
C ALA A 7 -7.31 -5.99 -4.35
N SER A 8 -7.42 -6.47 -5.58
CA SER A 8 -7.30 -7.91 -5.85
C SER A 8 -5.83 -8.33 -5.81
N VAL A 9 -5.59 -9.51 -5.23
CA VAL A 9 -4.26 -10.10 -5.21
C VAL A 9 -3.77 -10.31 -6.64
N GLY A 10 -2.53 -9.92 -6.90
CA GLY A 10 -1.90 -10.07 -8.21
C GLY A 10 -2.17 -8.94 -9.19
N GLU A 11 -3.07 -8.03 -8.86
CA GLU A 11 -3.40 -6.90 -9.73
C GLU A 11 -2.55 -5.70 -9.38
N GLU A 12 -1.91 -5.10 -10.38
CA GLU A 12 -1.14 -3.88 -10.19
C GLU A 12 -2.07 -2.68 -10.17
N ASN A 13 -1.89 -1.82 -9.19
CA ASN A 13 -2.68 -0.60 -9.02
C ASN A 13 -1.77 0.62 -8.91
N MET A 14 -2.21 1.74 -9.46
CA MET A 14 -1.50 2.99 -9.27
C MET A 14 -1.94 3.64 -7.97
N ILE A 15 -0.97 4.08 -7.18
CA ILE A 15 -1.24 4.80 -5.93
C ILE A 15 -1.73 6.20 -6.27
N ARG A 16 -2.92 6.52 -5.81
CA ARG A 16 -3.53 7.82 -6.08
C ARG A 16 -3.37 8.79 -4.92
N LYS A 17 -3.34 8.28 -3.70
CA LYS A 17 -3.18 9.11 -2.52
C LYS A 17 -2.67 8.26 -1.36
N VAL A 18 -1.80 8.85 -0.57
CA VAL A 18 -1.33 8.25 0.68
C VAL A 18 -1.87 9.11 1.82
N GLY A 19 -2.80 8.55 2.60
CA GLY A 19 -3.49 9.28 3.66
C GLY A 19 -2.84 9.10 5.02
N GLY A 20 -3.62 9.39 6.06
CA GLY A 20 -3.15 9.36 7.43
C GLY A 20 -2.60 10.72 7.85
N ASN A 21 -2.03 10.79 9.07
CA ASN A 21 -1.37 12.02 9.50
C ASN A 21 0.00 12.11 8.83
N SER A 22 0.69 13.25 9.03
CA SER A 22 1.97 13.50 8.35
C SER A 22 3.05 12.48 8.71
N GLU A 23 3.04 11.97 9.94
CA GLU A 23 4.00 10.96 10.39
C GLU A 23 3.78 9.62 9.68
N ILE A 24 2.53 9.19 9.61
CA ILE A 24 2.17 7.93 8.93
C ILE A 24 2.43 8.06 7.43
N SER A 25 2.03 9.16 6.83
CA SER A 25 2.23 9.41 5.41
C SER A 25 3.72 9.40 5.06
N ALA A 26 4.56 10.05 5.86
CA ALA A 26 6.01 10.07 5.65
C ALA A 26 6.61 8.68 5.78
N HIS A 27 6.15 7.89 6.74
CA HIS A 27 6.62 6.52 6.92
C HIS A 27 6.29 5.66 5.71
N LEU A 28 5.06 5.78 5.20
CA LEU A 28 4.64 5.04 4.01
C LEU A 28 5.44 5.46 2.78
N GLU A 29 5.69 6.75 2.61
CA GLU A 29 6.51 7.24 1.51
C GLU A 29 7.93 6.69 1.58
N ASN A 30 8.50 6.59 2.78
CA ASN A 30 9.82 6.02 2.97
C ASN A 30 9.88 4.54 2.59
N LEU A 31 8.78 3.84 2.72
CA LEU A 31 8.68 2.45 2.27
C LEU A 31 8.48 2.32 0.77
N GLY A 32 8.23 3.42 0.07
CA GLY A 32 8.05 3.43 -1.37
C GLY A 32 6.63 3.71 -1.85
N PHE A 33 5.68 3.93 -0.94
CA PHE A 33 4.29 4.22 -1.31
C PHE A 33 4.14 5.70 -1.63
N VAL A 34 4.31 6.04 -2.89
CA VAL A 34 4.24 7.43 -3.34
C VAL A 34 3.13 7.57 -4.39
N THR A 35 2.49 8.73 -4.41
CA THR A 35 1.45 9.03 -5.41
C THR A 35 2.04 8.90 -6.81
N GLY A 36 1.35 8.19 -7.68
CA GLY A 36 1.80 7.92 -9.04
C GLY A 36 2.61 6.64 -9.19
N GLY A 37 3.08 6.07 -8.09
CA GLY A 37 3.77 4.78 -8.12
C GLY A 37 2.80 3.62 -8.23
N ASN A 38 3.33 2.43 -8.49
CA ASN A 38 2.52 1.22 -8.61
C ASN A 38 2.71 0.33 -7.40
N VAL A 39 1.66 -0.40 -7.04
CA VAL A 39 1.67 -1.36 -5.95
C VAL A 39 0.84 -2.57 -6.34
N THR A 40 1.33 -3.75 -5.96
CA THR A 40 0.62 -5.02 -6.20
C THR A 40 0.51 -5.76 -4.87
N VAL A 41 -0.69 -6.15 -4.50
CA VAL A 41 -0.88 -7.02 -3.33
C VAL A 41 -0.51 -8.43 -3.74
N VAL A 42 0.48 -9.01 -3.08
CA VAL A 42 0.97 -10.36 -3.38
C VAL A 42 0.19 -11.41 -2.60
N SER A 43 -0.06 -11.13 -1.32
CA SER A 43 -0.81 -12.05 -0.46
C SER A 43 -1.26 -11.32 0.80
N THR A 44 -2.13 -11.99 1.56
CA THR A 44 -2.55 -11.51 2.87
C THR A 44 -2.23 -12.60 3.89
N ILE A 45 -1.64 -12.22 5.01
CA ILE A 45 -1.27 -13.16 6.08
C ILE A 45 -1.72 -12.55 7.40
N GLY A 46 -2.70 -13.20 8.05
CA GLY A 46 -3.28 -12.68 9.27
C GLY A 46 -3.90 -11.31 9.00
N GLY A 47 -3.50 -10.31 9.78
CA GLY A 47 -3.96 -8.94 9.58
C GLY A 47 -3.05 -8.09 8.70
N ASN A 48 -2.09 -8.71 7.99
CA ASN A 48 -1.11 -7.99 7.21
C ASN A 48 -1.26 -8.24 5.72
N LEU A 49 -0.83 -7.27 4.92
CA LEU A 49 -0.73 -7.41 3.47
C LEU A 49 0.75 -7.48 3.09
N ILE A 50 1.07 -8.42 2.19
CA ILE A 50 2.39 -8.49 1.58
C ILE A 50 2.23 -7.86 0.19
N VAL A 51 3.02 -6.82 -0.07
CA VAL A 51 2.88 -6.06 -1.32
C VAL A 51 4.23 -5.89 -2.00
N ASN A 52 4.21 -5.75 -3.32
CA ASN A 52 5.37 -5.31 -4.07
C ASN A 52 5.21 -3.83 -4.37
N VAL A 53 6.23 -3.04 -4.04
CA VAL A 53 6.29 -1.61 -4.31
C VAL A 53 7.74 -1.26 -4.60
N LYS A 54 7.99 -0.54 -5.71
CA LYS A 54 9.35 -0.12 -6.12
C LYS A 54 10.36 -1.26 -6.08
N ASP A 55 10.05 -2.38 -6.69
CA ASP A 55 10.93 -3.55 -6.76
C ASP A 55 11.26 -4.17 -5.41
N SER A 56 10.53 -3.79 -4.35
CA SER A 56 10.69 -4.34 -3.03
C SER A 56 9.43 -5.04 -2.59
N ARG A 57 9.60 -6.05 -1.74
CA ARG A 57 8.47 -6.72 -1.11
C ARG A 57 8.38 -6.26 0.33
N VAL A 58 7.23 -5.72 0.71
CA VAL A 58 7.02 -5.09 2.02
C VAL A 58 5.78 -5.68 2.66
N ALA A 59 5.85 -5.93 3.97
CA ALA A 59 4.70 -6.32 4.76
C ALA A 59 4.17 -5.09 5.48
N ILE A 60 2.88 -4.81 5.35
CA ILE A 60 2.23 -3.71 6.07
C ILE A 60 0.96 -4.21 6.72
N SER A 61 0.58 -3.58 7.82
CA SER A 61 -0.65 -3.92 8.51
C SER A 61 -1.86 -3.51 7.67
N ARG A 62 -3.01 -4.14 7.93
CA ARG A 62 -4.25 -3.76 7.28
C ARG A 62 -4.58 -2.29 7.55
N GLU A 63 -4.32 -1.83 8.77
CA GLU A 63 -4.56 -0.44 9.14
C GLU A 63 -3.74 0.52 8.28
N MET A 64 -2.46 0.23 8.10
CA MET A 64 -1.59 1.05 7.25
C MET A 64 -2.03 0.96 5.78
N ALA A 65 -2.39 -0.22 5.31
CA ALA A 65 -2.85 -0.41 3.94
C ALA A 65 -4.14 0.37 3.65
N SER A 66 -4.99 0.55 4.66
CA SER A 66 -6.23 1.32 4.50
C SER A 66 -5.97 2.81 4.23
N LYS A 67 -4.76 3.30 4.50
CA LYS A 67 -4.38 4.69 4.25
C LYS A 67 -3.89 4.90 2.82
N ILE A 68 -3.62 3.82 2.09
CA ILE A 68 -3.15 3.90 0.70
C ILE A 68 -4.36 3.75 -0.20
N LEU A 69 -4.62 4.77 -1.01
CA LEU A 69 -5.76 4.77 -1.94
C LEU A 69 -5.28 4.52 -3.37
N VAL A 70 -5.96 3.61 -4.03
CA VAL A 70 -5.64 3.21 -5.40
C VAL A 70 -6.84 3.37 -6.33
#